data_46ba41b43019b5e74a2a912f47dfc52b
#
_entry.id   46ba41b43019b5e74a2a912f47dfc52b
#
_cell.length_a   1.000
_cell.length_b   1.000
_cell.length_c   1.000
_cell.angle_alpha   90.00
_cell.angle_beta   90.00
_cell.angle_gamma   90.00
#
_symmetry.space_group_name_H-M   'P 1'
#
loop_
_entity.id
_entity.type
_entity.pdbx_description
1 polymer ?
#
loop_
_entity_poly.entity_id
_entity_poly.type
_entity_poly.pdbx_seq_one_letter_code
_entity_poly.pdbx_strand_id
1 'polypeptide(L)'
;MNKKILIVEDDHTQNDVLANFLRKENYEVFSAYNIAEAQNAINNTFHLVVLDLMLPDGSGLGFLKELRKNSSIPVIVLTALNDEFTQIQSFDLKADEYVDKPVSPVVMVKRISALIERVYGNEEIITIHGYQFDFNNLLVYKEDQPTVSLTAREMNIIRCLFDNKGLTVPRRRLMELVWGYEYTDEDRLLDSHIKNLRRKLDNELIITIKGVGYRLNMES
;
A
#
# COMPACT_ATOMS: atom_id res chain seq x y z
N MET A 1 -13.37 -9.14 -12.77
CA MET A 1 -14.15 -8.87 -11.51
C MET A 1 -13.97 -7.42 -11.11
N ASN A 2 -15.01 -6.77 -10.61
CA ASN A 2 -14.86 -5.39 -10.12
C ASN A 2 -14.00 -5.38 -8.85
N LYS A 3 -13.08 -4.43 -8.75
CA LYS A 3 -12.25 -4.27 -7.54
C LYS A 3 -13.12 -3.75 -6.39
N LYS A 4 -12.95 -4.31 -5.19
CA LYS A 4 -13.72 -3.99 -3.99
C LYS A 4 -12.97 -3.01 -3.11
N ILE A 5 -13.63 -1.94 -2.70
CA ILE A 5 -13.06 -0.88 -1.86
C ILE A 5 -13.88 -0.78 -0.58
N LEU A 6 -13.21 -0.75 0.57
CA LEU A 6 -13.82 -0.41 1.85
C LEU A 6 -13.50 1.05 2.19
N ILE A 7 -14.53 1.85 2.47
CA ILE A 7 -14.40 3.21 3.01
C ILE A 7 -14.75 3.15 4.50
N VAL A 8 -13.85 3.64 5.35
CA VAL A 8 -14.04 3.77 6.80
C VAL A 8 -13.97 5.26 7.13
N GLU A 9 -15.11 5.89 7.27
CA GLU A 9 -15.29 7.34 7.45
C GLU A 9 -16.63 7.57 8.17
N ASP A 10 -16.62 8.24 9.30
CA ASP A 10 -17.82 8.45 10.14
C ASP A 10 -18.75 9.54 9.62
N ASP A 11 -18.24 10.52 8.88
CA ASP A 11 -19.07 11.49 8.19
C ASP A 11 -19.81 10.83 7.02
N HIS A 12 -21.11 10.55 7.24
CA HIS A 12 -21.98 9.91 6.25
C HIS A 12 -21.97 10.65 4.91
N THR A 13 -21.93 11.99 4.92
CA THR A 13 -21.95 12.79 3.69
C THR A 13 -20.66 12.59 2.90
N GLN A 14 -19.51 12.65 3.54
CA GLN A 14 -18.22 12.45 2.90
C GLN A 14 -18.07 11.01 2.37
N ASN A 15 -18.48 10.03 3.19
CA ASN A 15 -18.47 8.61 2.82
C ASN A 15 -19.33 8.37 1.57
N ASP A 16 -20.60 8.82 1.59
CA ASP A 16 -21.56 8.63 0.49
C ASP A 16 -21.09 9.34 -0.80
N VAL A 17 -20.56 10.54 -0.69
CA VAL A 17 -20.04 11.27 -1.85
C VAL A 17 -18.89 10.49 -2.48
N LEU A 18 -17.89 10.08 -1.71
CA LEU A 18 -16.75 9.31 -2.23
C LEU A 18 -17.22 7.96 -2.81
N ALA A 19 -18.11 7.26 -2.10
CA ALA A 19 -18.67 5.98 -2.55
C ALA A 19 -19.37 6.13 -3.92
N ASN A 20 -20.16 7.18 -4.10
CA ASN A 20 -20.85 7.44 -5.35
C ASN A 20 -19.88 7.73 -6.52
N PHE A 21 -18.79 8.46 -6.26
CA PHE A 21 -17.77 8.71 -7.28
C PHE A 21 -17.04 7.41 -7.66
N LEU A 22 -16.70 6.56 -6.69
CA LEU A 22 -16.02 5.28 -6.94
C LEU A 22 -16.93 4.28 -7.68
N ARG A 23 -18.22 4.22 -7.34
CA ARG A 23 -19.19 3.36 -8.08
C ARG A 23 -19.32 3.76 -9.54
N LYS A 24 -19.22 5.06 -9.87
CA LYS A 24 -19.20 5.53 -11.27
C LYS A 24 -17.98 5.05 -12.06
N GLU A 25 -16.88 4.77 -11.38
CA GLU A 25 -15.66 4.17 -11.96
C GLU A 25 -15.67 2.64 -11.90
N ASN A 26 -16.85 2.02 -11.71
CA ASN A 26 -17.07 0.57 -11.67
C ASN A 26 -16.39 -0.16 -10.51
N TYR A 27 -16.11 0.50 -9.40
CA TYR A 27 -15.70 -0.16 -8.16
C TYR A 27 -16.92 -0.67 -7.37
N GLU A 28 -16.76 -1.80 -6.72
CA GLU A 28 -17.71 -2.30 -5.72
C GLU A 28 -17.32 -1.67 -4.37
N VAL A 29 -18.21 -0.84 -3.79
CA VAL A 29 -17.88 -0.03 -2.62
C VAL A 29 -18.71 -0.41 -1.42
N PHE A 30 -18.03 -0.65 -0.32
CA PHE A 30 -18.57 -0.92 1.00
C PHE A 30 -18.23 0.23 1.93
N SER A 31 -19.20 0.69 2.70
CA SER A 31 -19.06 1.77 3.68
C SER A 31 -19.10 1.21 5.09
N ALA A 32 -18.20 1.68 5.93
CA ALA A 32 -18.20 1.49 7.38
C ALA A 32 -18.06 2.87 8.04
N TYR A 33 -18.80 3.11 9.09
CA TYR A 33 -18.87 4.42 9.77
C TYR A 33 -18.17 4.44 11.12
N ASN A 34 -17.57 3.31 11.49
CA ASN A 34 -16.81 3.12 12.71
C ASN A 34 -15.89 1.89 12.59
N ILE A 35 -14.98 1.72 13.57
CA ILE A 35 -14.03 0.60 13.59
C ILE A 35 -14.74 -0.76 13.70
N ALA A 36 -15.79 -0.85 14.51
CA ALA A 36 -16.52 -2.10 14.70
C ALA A 36 -17.14 -2.60 13.38
N GLU A 37 -17.75 -1.71 12.60
CA GLU A 37 -18.28 -2.04 11.27
C GLU A 37 -17.16 -2.43 10.31
N ALA A 38 -16.04 -1.69 10.32
CA ALA A 38 -14.89 -2.00 9.48
C ALA A 38 -14.29 -3.38 9.81
N GLN A 39 -14.15 -3.73 11.09
CA GLN A 39 -13.67 -5.04 11.53
C GLN A 39 -14.59 -6.18 11.09
N ASN A 40 -15.89 -5.98 11.15
CA ASN A 40 -16.87 -6.98 10.70
C ASN A 40 -16.90 -7.14 9.17
N ALA A 41 -16.65 -6.06 8.44
CA ALA A 41 -16.66 -6.06 6.97
C ALA A 41 -15.35 -6.61 6.38
N ILE A 42 -14.21 -6.32 7.04
CA ILE A 42 -12.90 -6.59 6.46
C ILE A 42 -12.65 -8.09 6.27
N ASN A 43 -12.29 -8.44 5.06
CA ASN A 43 -11.89 -9.79 4.68
C ASN A 43 -10.88 -9.71 3.52
N ASN A 44 -10.31 -10.82 3.12
CA ASN A 44 -9.30 -10.89 2.07
C ASN A 44 -9.83 -10.62 0.66
N THR A 45 -11.11 -10.26 0.48
CA THR A 45 -11.68 -9.95 -0.84
C THR A 45 -11.58 -8.47 -1.21
N PHE A 46 -11.26 -7.59 -0.26
CA PHE A 46 -11.04 -6.17 -0.55
C PHE A 46 -9.70 -5.94 -1.24
N HIS A 47 -9.69 -4.96 -2.14
CA HIS A 47 -8.52 -4.57 -2.91
C HIS A 47 -7.92 -3.24 -2.42
N LEU A 48 -8.66 -2.45 -1.64
CA LEU A 48 -8.19 -1.22 -1.05
C LEU A 48 -9.08 -0.81 0.13
N VAL A 49 -8.47 -0.19 1.13
CA VAL A 49 -9.17 0.46 2.23
C VAL A 49 -8.85 1.96 2.21
N VAL A 50 -9.89 2.79 2.27
CA VAL A 50 -9.77 4.22 2.60
C VAL A 50 -10.12 4.34 4.08
N LEU A 51 -9.23 4.90 4.89
CA LEU A 51 -9.34 4.91 6.35
C LEU A 51 -9.18 6.31 6.91
N ASP A 52 -10.22 6.83 7.55
CA ASP A 52 -10.07 7.98 8.44
C ASP A 52 -9.39 7.56 9.75
N LEU A 53 -8.53 8.42 10.25
CA LEU A 53 -7.87 8.22 11.55
C LEU A 53 -8.74 8.60 12.73
N MET A 54 -9.67 9.53 12.54
CA MET A 54 -10.55 10.07 13.59
C MET A 54 -11.91 9.41 13.51
N LEU A 55 -12.13 8.32 14.25
CA LEU A 55 -13.37 7.56 14.25
C LEU A 55 -14.02 7.62 15.65
N PRO A 56 -15.36 7.54 15.74
CA PRO A 56 -16.08 7.77 17.00
C PRO A 56 -15.83 6.69 18.07
N ASP A 57 -15.47 5.49 17.67
CA ASP A 57 -15.28 4.33 18.54
C ASP A 57 -13.82 3.95 18.77
N GLY A 58 -12.87 4.76 18.26
CA GLY A 58 -11.44 4.52 18.50
C GLY A 58 -10.50 5.16 17.51
N SER A 59 -9.24 4.71 17.54
CA SER A 59 -8.18 5.23 16.67
C SER A 59 -8.07 4.43 15.38
N GLY A 60 -8.18 5.08 14.23
CA GLY A 60 -7.91 4.49 12.92
C GLY A 60 -6.50 3.92 12.80
N LEU A 61 -5.51 4.52 13.50
CA LEU A 61 -4.15 3.95 13.59
C LEU A 61 -4.14 2.59 14.31
N GLY A 62 -4.95 2.44 15.36
CA GLY A 62 -5.12 1.18 16.06
C GLY A 62 -5.71 0.10 15.13
N PHE A 63 -6.72 0.46 14.37
CA PHE A 63 -7.31 -0.41 13.35
C PHE A 63 -6.30 -0.79 12.26
N LEU A 64 -5.54 0.16 11.72
CA LEU A 64 -4.50 -0.09 10.73
C LEU A 64 -3.44 -1.06 11.26
N LYS A 65 -2.98 -0.85 12.50
CA LYS A 65 -2.01 -1.74 13.16
C LYS A 65 -2.52 -3.18 13.28
N GLU A 66 -3.78 -3.35 13.63
CA GLU A 66 -4.41 -4.67 13.72
C GLU A 66 -4.57 -5.30 12.33
N LEU A 67 -5.04 -4.52 11.35
CA LEU A 67 -5.18 -4.96 9.97
C LEU A 67 -3.84 -5.47 9.40
N ARG A 68 -2.74 -4.77 9.69
CA ARG A 68 -1.40 -5.13 9.20
C ARG A 68 -0.82 -6.40 9.82
N LYS A 69 -1.39 -6.94 10.88
CA LYS A 69 -0.97 -8.25 11.40
C LYS A 69 -1.34 -9.41 10.46
N ASN A 70 -2.48 -9.27 9.77
CA ASN A 70 -3.08 -10.36 9.01
C ASN A 70 -3.36 -10.02 7.55
N SER A 71 -3.15 -8.77 7.12
CA SER A 71 -3.49 -8.31 5.77
C SER A 71 -2.49 -7.31 5.23
N SER A 72 -2.22 -7.42 3.94
CA SER A 72 -1.41 -6.50 3.14
C SER A 72 -2.24 -5.67 2.17
N ILE A 73 -3.58 -5.66 2.33
CA ILE A 73 -4.48 -4.83 1.51
C ILE A 73 -3.98 -3.38 1.48
N PRO A 74 -3.90 -2.73 0.31
CA PRO A 74 -3.55 -1.32 0.21
C PRO A 74 -4.45 -0.44 1.07
N VAL A 75 -3.84 0.50 1.81
CA VAL A 75 -4.58 1.44 2.66
C VAL A 75 -4.18 2.87 2.33
N ILE A 76 -5.16 3.69 2.00
CA ILE A 76 -5.03 5.15 1.94
C ILE A 76 -5.59 5.70 3.24
N VAL A 77 -4.75 6.40 4.00
CA VAL A 77 -5.13 7.05 5.25
C VAL A 77 -5.56 8.48 4.97
N LEU A 78 -6.72 8.86 5.48
CA LEU A 78 -7.17 10.25 5.53
C LEU A 78 -6.79 10.85 6.88
N THR A 79 -6.14 12.01 6.87
CA THR A 79 -5.68 12.68 8.09
C THR A 79 -6.04 14.15 8.07
N ALA A 80 -6.27 14.75 9.24
CA ALA A 80 -6.43 16.19 9.35
C ALA A 80 -5.06 16.87 9.29
N LEU A 81 -4.96 17.99 8.57
CA LEU A 81 -3.78 18.86 8.55
C LEU A 81 -3.38 19.24 10.00
N ASN A 82 -2.10 19.05 10.35
CA ASN A 82 -1.40 19.51 11.57
C ASN A 82 -1.13 18.49 12.67
N ASP A 83 -1.16 17.22 12.42
CA ASP A 83 -0.69 16.25 13.41
C ASP A 83 0.59 15.55 12.95
N GLU A 84 1.73 16.25 13.05
CA GLU A 84 3.07 15.70 12.78
C GLU A 84 3.33 14.39 13.56
N PHE A 85 2.77 14.29 14.77
CA PHE A 85 2.93 13.10 15.61
C PHE A 85 2.18 11.90 15.03
N THR A 86 0.97 12.12 14.53
CA THR A 86 0.17 11.10 13.84
C THR A 86 0.80 10.69 12.51
N GLN A 87 1.41 11.64 11.77
CA GLN A 87 2.15 11.33 10.56
C GLN A 87 3.36 10.42 10.85
N ILE A 88 4.17 10.75 11.85
CA ILE A 88 5.36 9.94 12.21
C ILE A 88 4.96 8.53 12.67
N GLN A 89 3.93 8.40 13.51
CA GLN A 89 3.43 7.08 13.94
C GLN A 89 2.83 6.27 12.78
N SER A 90 2.19 6.93 11.84
CA SER A 90 1.54 6.27 10.72
C SER A 90 2.53 5.75 9.67
N PHE A 91 3.70 6.37 9.51
CA PHE A 91 4.78 5.84 8.67
C PHE A 91 5.28 4.48 9.17
N ASP A 92 5.38 4.28 10.49
CA ASP A 92 5.75 2.99 11.08
C ASP A 92 4.67 1.91 10.87
N LEU A 93 3.42 2.30 10.62
CA LEU A 93 2.27 1.40 10.47
C LEU A 93 2.00 0.95 9.04
N LYS A 94 2.83 1.34 8.05
CA LYS A 94 2.79 0.83 6.67
C LYS A 94 1.47 1.11 5.93
N ALA A 95 0.91 2.31 6.05
CA ALA A 95 -0.07 2.77 5.07
C ALA A 95 0.61 2.98 3.70
N ASP A 96 -0.15 2.84 2.64
CA ASP A 96 0.38 2.95 1.28
C ASP A 96 0.36 4.39 0.77
N GLU A 97 -0.61 5.18 1.22
CA GLU A 97 -0.70 6.63 0.99
C GLU A 97 -1.30 7.33 2.20
N TYR A 98 -0.90 8.60 2.35
CA TYR A 98 -1.50 9.54 3.30
C TYR A 98 -2.05 10.72 2.51
N VAL A 99 -3.27 11.11 2.84
CA VAL A 99 -3.97 12.21 2.15
C VAL A 99 -4.55 13.15 3.19
N ASP A 100 -4.14 14.40 3.11
CA ASP A 100 -4.63 15.44 4.01
C ASP A 100 -6.06 15.84 3.66
N LYS A 101 -6.90 15.97 4.69
CA LYS A 101 -8.23 16.56 4.57
C LYS A 101 -8.16 18.10 4.64
N PRO A 102 -8.96 18.85 3.87
CA PRO A 102 -9.99 18.37 2.98
C PRO A 102 -9.44 17.93 1.61
N VAL A 103 -9.95 16.84 1.06
CA VAL A 103 -9.57 16.33 -0.26
C VAL A 103 -10.79 16.22 -1.18
N SER A 104 -10.61 16.60 -2.43
CA SER A 104 -11.65 16.45 -3.44
C SER A 104 -11.93 14.98 -3.74
N PRO A 105 -13.22 14.56 -3.83
CA PRO A 105 -13.57 13.18 -4.23
C PRO A 105 -12.95 12.78 -5.58
N VAL A 106 -12.84 13.70 -6.53
CA VAL A 106 -12.21 13.44 -7.83
C VAL A 106 -10.73 13.13 -7.68
N VAL A 107 -10.02 13.85 -6.80
CA VAL A 107 -8.60 13.58 -6.51
C VAL A 107 -8.46 12.23 -5.82
N MET A 108 -9.34 11.91 -4.85
CA MET A 108 -9.35 10.61 -4.17
C MET A 108 -9.55 9.45 -5.15
N VAL A 109 -10.51 9.56 -6.07
CA VAL A 109 -10.73 8.54 -7.11
C VAL A 109 -9.47 8.32 -7.94
N LYS A 110 -8.79 9.39 -8.37
CA LYS A 110 -7.54 9.28 -9.15
C LYS A 110 -6.42 8.60 -8.36
N ARG A 111 -6.25 8.92 -7.07
CA ARG A 111 -5.28 8.28 -6.20
C ARG A 111 -5.59 6.79 -6.00
N ILE A 112 -6.85 6.46 -5.71
CA ILE A 112 -7.33 5.09 -5.56
C ILE A 112 -7.09 4.28 -6.84
N SER A 113 -7.47 4.83 -8.02
CA SER A 113 -7.27 4.17 -9.30
C SER A 113 -5.79 3.94 -9.59
N ALA A 114 -4.94 4.94 -9.36
CA ALA A 114 -3.50 4.82 -9.56
C ALA A 114 -2.86 3.78 -8.62
N LEU A 115 -3.31 3.71 -7.36
CA LEU A 115 -2.81 2.71 -6.41
C LEU A 115 -3.27 1.30 -6.80
N ILE A 116 -4.54 1.13 -7.17
CA ILE A 116 -5.10 -0.15 -7.63
C ILE A 116 -4.39 -0.60 -8.92
N GLU A 117 -4.20 0.29 -9.89
CA GLU A 117 -3.46 0.00 -11.13
C GLU A 117 -2.03 -0.44 -10.85
N ARG A 118 -1.37 0.26 -9.95
CA ARG A 118 0.02 -0.01 -9.54
C ARG A 118 0.18 -1.37 -8.87
N VAL A 119 -0.82 -1.80 -8.08
CA VAL A 119 -0.79 -3.06 -7.33
C VAL A 119 -1.34 -4.22 -8.16
N TYR A 120 -2.43 -4.00 -8.91
CA TYR A 120 -3.20 -5.07 -9.55
C TYR A 120 -3.27 -4.96 -11.08
N GLY A 121 -2.66 -3.93 -11.69
CA GLY A 121 -2.79 -3.63 -13.13
C GLY A 121 -2.07 -4.60 -14.06
N ASN A 122 -1.19 -5.45 -13.54
CA ASN A 122 -0.53 -6.51 -14.30
C ASN A 122 -0.81 -7.87 -13.67
N GLU A 123 -1.48 -8.75 -14.41
CA GLU A 123 -1.81 -10.13 -13.99
C GLU A 123 -0.60 -11.10 -14.01
N GLU A 124 0.60 -10.59 -14.08
CA GLU A 124 1.78 -11.44 -14.20
C GLU A 124 2.28 -11.94 -12.85
N ILE A 125 2.39 -13.25 -12.73
CA ILE A 125 3.26 -13.89 -11.74
C ILE A 125 4.70 -13.75 -12.24
N ILE A 126 5.51 -13.01 -11.49
CA ILE A 126 6.94 -12.85 -11.80
C ILE A 126 7.74 -13.81 -10.95
N THR A 127 8.64 -14.57 -11.58
CA THR A 127 9.56 -15.46 -10.87
C THR A 127 10.97 -14.83 -10.79
N ILE A 128 11.48 -14.71 -9.55
CA ILE A 128 12.81 -14.14 -9.25
C ILE A 128 13.41 -14.94 -8.10
N HIS A 129 14.61 -15.50 -8.26
CA HIS A 129 15.29 -16.31 -7.23
C HIS A 129 14.42 -17.43 -6.65
N GLY A 130 13.60 -18.08 -7.50
CA GLY A 130 12.67 -19.12 -7.06
C GLY A 130 11.44 -18.60 -6.29
N TYR A 131 11.34 -17.29 -6.05
CA TYR A 131 10.13 -16.65 -5.55
C TYR A 131 9.17 -16.33 -6.69
N GLN A 132 7.90 -16.70 -6.53
CA GLN A 132 6.81 -16.33 -7.41
C GLN A 132 6.02 -15.19 -6.76
N PHE A 133 6.04 -14.02 -7.38
CA PHE A 133 5.36 -12.81 -6.90
C PHE A 133 4.01 -12.69 -7.58
N ASP A 134 2.94 -12.90 -6.84
CA ASP A 134 1.57 -12.66 -7.25
C ASP A 134 1.16 -11.24 -6.87
N PHE A 135 1.21 -10.35 -7.83
CA PHE A 135 0.91 -8.93 -7.62
C PHE A 135 -0.57 -8.67 -7.35
N ASN A 136 -1.45 -9.54 -7.81
CA ASN A 136 -2.89 -9.38 -7.60
C ASN A 136 -3.30 -9.66 -6.15
N ASN A 137 -2.69 -10.70 -5.55
CA ASN A 137 -3.02 -11.13 -4.20
C ASN A 137 -2.02 -10.63 -3.15
N LEU A 138 -0.97 -9.91 -3.56
CA LEU A 138 0.12 -9.44 -2.71
C LEU A 138 0.83 -10.58 -1.96
N LEU A 139 0.92 -11.72 -2.61
CA LEU A 139 1.49 -12.95 -2.06
C LEU A 139 2.78 -13.30 -2.78
N VAL A 140 3.68 -13.94 -2.03
CA VAL A 140 4.93 -14.48 -2.56
C VAL A 140 5.01 -15.94 -2.16
N TYR A 141 5.24 -16.77 -3.16
CA TYR A 141 5.40 -18.22 -2.98
C TYR A 141 6.86 -18.60 -3.26
N LYS A 142 7.37 -19.55 -2.52
CA LYS A 142 8.63 -20.23 -2.80
C LYS A 142 8.43 -21.70 -2.45
N GLU A 143 9.02 -22.58 -3.27
CA GLU A 143 8.96 -24.03 -3.05
C GLU A 143 9.45 -24.36 -1.64
N ASP A 144 8.73 -25.27 -0.95
CA ASP A 144 8.98 -25.70 0.42
C ASP A 144 9.03 -24.61 1.51
N GLN A 145 8.50 -23.41 1.23
CA GLN A 145 8.44 -22.33 2.21
C GLN A 145 6.99 -21.84 2.43
N PRO A 146 6.69 -21.29 3.61
CA PRO A 146 5.40 -20.65 3.85
C PRO A 146 5.18 -19.49 2.91
N THR A 147 3.94 -19.31 2.44
CA THR A 147 3.52 -18.14 1.67
C THR A 147 3.76 -16.86 2.46
N VAL A 148 4.36 -15.86 1.83
CA VAL A 148 4.68 -14.57 2.42
C VAL A 148 3.74 -13.50 1.87
N SER A 149 3.11 -12.73 2.74
CA SER A 149 2.32 -11.56 2.36
C SER A 149 3.18 -10.30 2.38
N LEU A 150 3.18 -9.57 1.27
CA LEU A 150 3.82 -8.26 1.14
C LEU A 150 2.78 -7.15 1.15
N THR A 151 3.15 -5.97 1.65
CA THR A 151 2.32 -4.77 1.48
C THR A 151 2.37 -4.31 0.02
N ALA A 152 1.39 -3.50 -0.40
CA ALA A 152 1.39 -2.94 -1.74
C ALA A 152 2.68 -2.15 -2.05
N ARG A 153 3.21 -1.42 -1.07
CA ARG A 153 4.50 -0.71 -1.21
C ARG A 153 5.68 -1.64 -1.41
N GLU A 154 5.76 -2.70 -0.62
CA GLU A 154 6.81 -3.71 -0.74
C GLU A 154 6.74 -4.40 -2.12
N MET A 155 5.53 -4.73 -2.58
CA MET A 155 5.31 -5.34 -3.88
C MET A 155 5.70 -4.39 -5.03
N ASN A 156 5.31 -3.11 -4.92
CA ASN A 156 5.67 -2.09 -5.91
C ASN A 156 7.18 -1.83 -5.99
N ILE A 157 7.89 -1.89 -4.86
CA ILE A 157 9.36 -1.80 -4.86
C ILE A 157 9.94 -2.96 -5.66
N ILE A 158 9.50 -4.20 -5.41
CA ILE A 158 9.95 -5.38 -6.17
C ILE A 158 9.66 -5.20 -7.65
N ARG A 159 8.45 -4.74 -8.01
CA ARG A 159 8.06 -4.49 -9.39
C ARG A 159 8.98 -3.47 -10.07
N CYS A 160 9.19 -2.31 -9.43
CA CYS A 160 10.07 -1.28 -9.98
C CYS A 160 11.50 -1.77 -10.19
N LEU A 161 12.02 -2.55 -9.25
CA LEU A 161 13.38 -3.13 -9.39
C LEU A 161 13.42 -4.20 -10.48
N PHE A 162 12.39 -5.01 -10.61
CA PHE A 162 12.29 -6.04 -11.66
C PHE A 162 12.19 -5.43 -13.05
N ASP A 163 11.35 -4.41 -13.25
CA ASP A 163 11.17 -3.74 -14.54
C ASP A 163 12.48 -3.09 -15.02
N ASN A 164 13.39 -2.77 -14.11
CA ASN A 164 14.73 -2.29 -14.41
C ASN A 164 15.80 -3.41 -14.56
N LYS A 165 15.41 -4.67 -14.47
CA LYS A 165 16.19 -5.88 -14.85
C LYS A 165 17.68 -5.86 -14.46
N GLY A 166 17.94 -5.74 -13.16
CA GLY A 166 19.33 -5.75 -12.64
C GLY A 166 20.08 -4.43 -12.76
N LEU A 167 19.50 -3.40 -13.33
CA LEU A 167 20.08 -2.05 -13.27
C LEU A 167 19.84 -1.44 -11.89
N THR A 168 20.78 -0.58 -11.48
CA THR A 168 20.62 0.16 -10.22
C THR A 168 19.59 1.26 -10.40
N VAL A 169 18.53 1.22 -9.59
CA VAL A 169 17.51 2.28 -9.54
C VAL A 169 17.89 3.26 -8.44
N PRO A 170 18.13 4.55 -8.77
CA PRO A 170 18.45 5.57 -7.78
C PRO A 170 17.34 5.70 -6.74
N ARG A 171 17.70 6.00 -5.48
CA ARG A 171 16.76 6.15 -4.36
C ARG A 171 15.61 7.09 -4.69
N ARG A 172 15.94 8.29 -5.18
CA ARG A 172 14.96 9.29 -5.60
C ARG A 172 13.99 8.73 -6.65
N ARG A 173 14.51 8.00 -7.63
CA ARG A 173 13.67 7.41 -8.69
C ARG A 173 12.72 6.34 -8.15
N LEU A 174 13.17 5.50 -7.21
CA LEU A 174 12.30 4.55 -6.51
C LEU A 174 11.20 5.25 -5.72
N MET A 175 11.54 6.33 -5.02
CA MET A 175 10.57 7.13 -4.29
C MET A 175 9.52 7.73 -5.23
N GLU A 176 9.94 8.35 -6.34
CA GLU A 176 9.03 8.90 -7.35
C GLU A 176 8.09 7.83 -7.94
N LEU A 177 8.64 6.67 -8.30
CA LEU A 177 7.86 5.59 -8.92
C LEU A 177 6.88 4.91 -7.96
N VAL A 178 7.28 4.75 -6.69
CA VAL A 178 6.50 3.99 -5.71
C VAL A 178 5.56 4.88 -4.91
N TRP A 179 5.94 6.15 -4.63
CA TRP A 179 5.16 7.09 -3.81
C TRP A 179 4.59 8.28 -4.57
N GLY A 180 5.09 8.58 -5.78
CA GLY A 180 4.66 9.72 -6.58
C GLY A 180 5.54 10.96 -6.38
N TYR A 181 5.26 12.02 -7.16
CA TYR A 181 6.11 13.24 -7.19
C TYR A 181 5.99 14.16 -5.97
N GLU A 182 5.03 13.95 -5.10
CA GLU A 182 4.77 14.82 -3.94
C GLU A 182 5.63 14.49 -2.73
N TYR A 183 6.45 13.43 -2.80
CA TYR A 183 7.31 13.03 -1.68
C TYR A 183 8.65 13.75 -1.72
N THR A 184 8.80 14.74 -0.84
CA THR A 184 10.06 15.42 -0.57
C THR A 184 10.78 14.78 0.64
N ASP A 185 12.01 14.29 0.40
CA ASP A 185 13.10 14.11 1.39
C ASP A 185 12.99 13.10 2.55
N GLU A 186 12.23 12.00 2.47
CA GLU A 186 12.32 10.97 3.50
C GLU A 186 13.03 9.69 3.03
N ASP A 187 14.35 9.77 2.92
CA ASP A 187 15.24 8.63 2.67
C ASP A 187 15.03 7.43 3.61
N ARG A 188 14.58 7.69 4.83
CA ARG A 188 14.35 6.67 5.88
C ARG A 188 13.16 5.76 5.58
N LEU A 189 12.15 6.27 4.87
CA LEU A 189 10.95 5.49 4.54
C LEU A 189 11.29 4.33 3.60
N LEU A 190 12.01 4.60 2.51
CA LEU A 190 12.44 3.57 1.56
C LEU A 190 13.30 2.51 2.27
N ASP A 191 14.24 2.94 3.11
CA ASP A 191 15.13 2.02 3.83
C ASP A 191 14.37 1.07 4.76
N SER A 192 13.32 1.56 5.40
CA SER A 192 12.45 0.75 6.25
C SER A 192 11.75 -0.35 5.45
N HIS A 193 11.22 -0.01 4.27
CA HIS A 193 10.61 -1.01 3.37
C HIS A 193 11.63 -2.02 2.84
N ILE A 194 12.80 -1.58 2.42
CA ILE A 194 13.89 -2.48 1.98
C ILE A 194 14.31 -3.44 3.10
N LYS A 195 14.47 -2.92 4.32
CA LYS A 195 14.76 -3.76 5.50
C LYS A 195 13.67 -4.80 5.76
N ASN A 196 12.41 -4.41 5.64
CA ASN A 196 11.28 -5.33 5.81
C ASN A 196 11.23 -6.40 4.72
N LEU A 197 11.45 -6.01 3.45
CA LEU A 197 11.54 -6.95 2.34
C LEU A 197 12.62 -8.00 2.56
N ARG A 198 13.83 -7.56 2.91
CA ARG A 198 14.95 -8.47 3.21
C ARG A 198 14.65 -9.42 4.35
N ARG A 199 13.96 -8.95 5.40
CA ARG A 199 13.56 -9.81 6.52
C ARG A 199 12.49 -10.84 6.15
N LYS A 200 11.57 -10.48 5.24
CA LYS A 200 10.47 -11.33 4.81
C LYS A 200 10.86 -12.34 3.74
N LEU A 201 11.79 -11.99 2.87
CA LEU A 201 12.22 -12.80 1.74
C LEU A 201 13.66 -13.28 1.96
N ASP A 202 14.60 -12.64 1.28
CA ASP A 202 16.01 -12.96 1.35
C ASP A 202 16.84 -11.67 1.38
N ASN A 203 17.90 -11.67 2.20
CA ASN A 203 18.84 -10.52 2.27
C ASN A 203 19.57 -10.28 0.96
N GLU A 204 19.75 -11.31 0.15
CA GLU A 204 20.49 -11.25 -1.11
C GLU A 204 19.64 -10.81 -2.30
N LEU A 205 18.31 -10.85 -2.16
CA LEU A 205 17.38 -10.49 -3.24
C LEU A 205 17.51 -9.03 -3.70
N ILE A 206 17.79 -8.11 -2.78
CA ILE A 206 17.94 -6.69 -3.07
C ILE A 206 19.33 -6.22 -2.68
N ILE A 207 20.12 -5.82 -3.66
CA ILE A 207 21.49 -5.33 -3.47
C ILE A 207 21.46 -3.82 -3.24
N THR A 208 22.15 -3.34 -2.20
CA THR A 208 22.39 -1.91 -1.98
C THR A 208 23.63 -1.45 -2.71
N ILE A 209 23.48 -0.48 -3.59
CA ILE A 209 24.62 0.23 -4.20
C ILE A 209 24.82 1.51 -3.41
N LYS A 210 25.85 1.50 -2.56
CA LYS A 210 26.11 2.56 -1.58
C LYS A 210 26.21 3.93 -2.25
N GLY A 211 25.45 4.91 -1.75
CA GLY A 211 25.41 6.27 -2.29
C GLY A 211 24.60 6.44 -3.59
N VAL A 212 24.03 5.36 -4.16
CA VAL A 212 23.27 5.42 -5.43
C VAL A 212 21.82 4.98 -5.21
N GLY A 213 21.58 3.71 -4.81
CA GLY A 213 20.24 3.17 -4.72
C GLY A 213 20.24 1.67 -4.53
N TYR A 214 19.25 1.03 -5.16
CA TYR A 214 19.01 -0.40 -5.03
C TYR A 214 18.90 -1.07 -6.40
N ARG A 215 19.24 -2.32 -6.46
CA ARG A 215 18.97 -3.18 -7.63
C ARG A 215 18.50 -4.55 -7.18
N LEU A 216 17.73 -5.20 -8.04
CA LEU A 216 17.36 -6.59 -7.84
C LEU A 216 18.57 -7.48 -8.18
N ASN A 217 18.84 -8.45 -7.34
CA ASN A 217 19.80 -9.50 -7.67
C ASN A 217 19.14 -10.45 -8.67
N MET A 218 19.72 -10.57 -9.86
CA MET A 218 19.20 -11.44 -10.93
C MET A 218 19.99 -12.74 -11.06
N GLU A 219 21.03 -12.89 -10.24
CA GLU A 219 21.83 -14.12 -10.21
C GLU A 219 21.08 -15.18 -9.40
N SER A 220 20.86 -16.35 -9.99
CA SER A 220 20.22 -17.54 -9.36
C SER A 220 21.21 -18.36 -8.59
#